data_d2fc2d8638d80be5660f05e934307229
#
_entry.id   d2fc2d8638d80be5660f05e934307229
#
_cell.length_a   1.000
_cell.length_b   1.000
_cell.length_c   1.000
_cell.angle_alpha   90.00
_cell.angle_beta   90.00
_cell.angle_gamma   90.00
#
_symmetry.space_group_name_H-M   'P 1'
#
loop_
_entity.id
_entity.type
_entity.pdbx_description
1 polymer ?
#
loop_
_entity_poly.entity_id
_entity_poly.type
_entity_poly.pdbx_seq_one_letter_code
_entity_poly.pdbx_strand_id
1 'polypeptide(L)'
;MLQQARHSQLTTNWGFVMTMSAIEALKSEQSRAVELLTSLTPDELSAQSGCTGWRVQDVFCHMASVFHSITEPDSIEGGAGVDVEQDAEVPVQARKSWTRDQVLAEYLEWSDKGIAALAFMNTPEMADTVIPLSNLGAHPMHLLANAIVFDHYCHLRHDVGFAVPRAAELPRDAGALGATVEWMLAGIPQMCSPALATAPRQTLNLVLEGAGGGSWVVAPGEELWTVTPGREADAPTAISTAHDFVSWGTQRSPWQKSTVLQNGNADAETVLNALNVI
;
A
#
# COMPACT_ATOMS: atom_id res chain seq x y z
N MET A 1 7.92 -34.92 -12.49
CA MET A 1 8.10 -34.75 -11.03
C MET A 1 9.26 -33.82 -10.63
N LEU A 2 10.46 -33.91 -11.21
CA LEU A 2 11.62 -33.06 -10.84
C LEU A 2 11.50 -31.58 -11.28
N GLN A 3 10.70 -31.28 -12.29
CA GLN A 3 10.52 -29.90 -12.80
C GLN A 3 9.53 -29.09 -11.98
N GLN A 4 8.50 -29.72 -11.41
CA GLN A 4 7.55 -29.06 -10.49
C GLN A 4 8.18 -28.73 -9.13
N ALA A 5 9.06 -29.60 -8.63
CA ALA A 5 9.78 -29.32 -7.39
C ALA A 5 10.77 -28.14 -7.51
N ARG A 6 11.35 -27.92 -8.71
CA ARG A 6 12.25 -26.76 -8.95
C ARG A 6 11.46 -25.44 -9.08
N HIS A 7 10.23 -25.46 -9.59
CA HIS A 7 9.40 -24.26 -9.70
C HIS A 7 8.91 -23.79 -8.33
N SER A 8 8.52 -24.72 -7.44
CA SER A 8 8.08 -24.36 -6.07
C SER A 8 9.23 -23.82 -5.20
N GLN A 9 10.45 -24.35 -5.36
CA GLN A 9 11.61 -23.86 -4.60
C GLN A 9 12.09 -22.48 -5.08
N LEU A 10 11.92 -22.14 -6.36
CA LEU A 10 12.30 -20.82 -6.88
C LEU A 10 11.30 -19.73 -6.45
N THR A 11 9.99 -20.04 -6.42
CA THR A 11 8.97 -19.09 -5.95
C THR A 11 9.09 -18.82 -4.44
N THR A 12 9.38 -19.85 -3.65
CA THR A 12 9.57 -19.70 -2.18
C THR A 12 10.79 -18.81 -1.85
N ASN A 13 11.87 -18.92 -2.63
CA ASN A 13 13.08 -18.12 -2.38
C ASN A 13 12.92 -16.64 -2.76
N TRP A 14 12.14 -16.31 -3.79
CA TRP A 14 11.87 -14.93 -4.17
C TRP A 14 10.93 -14.24 -3.15
N GLY A 15 9.91 -14.91 -2.68
CA GLY A 15 9.01 -14.41 -1.64
C GLY A 15 9.76 -14.07 -0.33
N PHE A 16 10.64 -14.96 0.13
CA PHE A 16 11.40 -14.74 1.37
C PHE A 16 12.38 -13.56 1.29
N VAL A 17 13.09 -13.41 0.17
CA VAL A 17 14.02 -12.27 -0.02
C VAL A 17 13.27 -10.94 -0.13
N MET A 18 12.11 -10.90 -0.78
CA MET A 18 11.28 -9.69 -0.93
C MET A 18 10.69 -9.25 0.41
N THR A 19 10.19 -10.18 1.21
CA THR A 19 9.57 -9.90 2.52
C THR A 19 10.54 -9.37 3.57
N MET A 20 11.76 -9.86 3.60
CA MET A 20 12.80 -9.27 4.47
C MET A 20 13.13 -7.84 4.04
N SER A 21 13.10 -7.55 2.73
CA SER A 21 13.24 -6.19 2.20
C SER A 21 12.10 -5.26 2.66
N ALA A 22 10.85 -5.77 2.76
CA ALA A 22 9.72 -4.98 3.25
C ALA A 22 9.87 -4.60 4.74
N ILE A 23 10.35 -5.51 5.59
CA ILE A 23 10.63 -5.19 7.00
C ILE A 23 11.71 -4.10 7.14
N GLU A 24 12.79 -4.16 6.37
CA GLU A 24 13.82 -3.11 6.39
C GLU A 24 13.30 -1.78 5.82
N ALA A 25 12.49 -1.83 4.78
CA ALA A 25 11.81 -0.66 4.25
C ALA A 25 10.87 -0.03 5.29
N LEU A 26 10.12 -0.85 6.02
CA LEU A 26 9.20 -0.39 7.07
C LEU A 26 9.94 0.29 8.23
N LYS A 27 11.09 -0.22 8.67
CA LYS A 27 11.95 0.44 9.65
C LYS A 27 12.42 1.82 9.19
N SER A 28 12.72 1.95 7.89
CA SER A 28 13.10 3.23 7.30
C SER A 28 11.93 4.21 7.26
N GLU A 29 10.72 3.75 6.91
CA GLU A 29 9.50 4.58 6.94
C GLU A 29 9.11 4.97 8.38
N GLN A 30 9.23 4.05 9.35
CA GLN A 30 9.06 4.33 10.79
C GLN A 30 9.97 5.50 11.24
N SER A 31 11.25 5.43 10.91
CA SER A 31 12.19 6.49 11.26
C SER A 31 11.78 7.82 10.65
N ARG A 32 11.38 7.85 9.39
CA ARG A 32 10.88 9.06 8.70
C ARG A 32 9.61 9.61 9.34
N ALA A 33 8.69 8.75 9.72
CA ALA A 33 7.45 9.16 10.39
C ALA A 33 7.76 9.83 11.73
N VAL A 34 8.66 9.26 12.54
CA VAL A 34 9.11 9.83 13.83
C VAL A 34 9.80 11.18 13.64
N GLU A 35 10.76 11.28 12.71
CA GLU A 35 11.46 12.51 12.40
C GLU A 35 10.51 13.62 11.93
N LEU A 36 9.61 13.26 11.01
CA LEU A 36 8.63 14.20 10.47
C LEU A 36 7.68 14.68 11.57
N LEU A 37 7.02 13.77 12.30
CA LEU A 37 6.08 14.12 13.37
C LEU A 37 6.72 15.01 14.44
N THR A 38 7.97 14.71 14.82
CA THR A 38 8.72 15.50 15.81
C THR A 38 9.00 16.91 15.30
N SER A 39 9.20 17.09 13.99
CA SER A 39 9.56 18.38 13.37
C SER A 39 8.36 19.25 13.01
N LEU A 40 7.12 18.71 13.04
CA LEU A 40 5.92 19.45 12.64
C LEU A 40 5.60 20.59 13.63
N THR A 41 5.24 21.74 13.09
CA THR A 41 4.71 22.86 13.86
C THR A 41 3.25 22.62 14.25
N PRO A 42 2.70 23.34 15.25
CA PRO A 42 1.27 23.25 15.59
C PRO A 42 0.33 23.57 14.41
N ASP A 43 0.71 24.53 13.57
CA ASP A 43 -0.08 24.89 12.38
C ASP A 43 -0.09 23.77 11.34
N GLU A 44 1.07 23.14 11.09
CA GLU A 44 1.18 21.99 10.19
C GLU A 44 0.40 20.78 10.71
N LEU A 45 0.45 20.50 12.03
CA LEU A 45 -0.31 19.40 12.64
C LEU A 45 -1.82 19.59 12.50
N SER A 46 -2.29 20.84 12.56
CA SER A 46 -3.72 21.17 12.45
C SER A 46 -4.22 21.33 11.02
N ALA A 47 -3.31 21.40 10.03
CA ALA A 47 -3.65 21.57 8.63
C ALA A 47 -4.43 20.36 8.10
N GLN A 48 -5.33 20.59 7.13
CA GLN A 48 -6.04 19.53 6.40
C GLN A 48 -5.01 18.70 5.60
N SER A 49 -5.00 17.40 5.79
CA SER A 49 -4.19 16.46 5.01
C SER A 49 -4.84 16.11 3.66
N GLY A 50 -4.21 15.24 2.88
CA GLY A 50 -4.83 14.66 1.68
C GLY A 50 -6.03 13.75 1.97
N CYS A 51 -6.12 13.20 3.18
CA CYS A 51 -7.28 12.40 3.61
C CYS A 51 -8.44 13.33 4.02
N THR A 52 -9.59 13.19 3.36
CA THR A 52 -10.76 14.01 3.64
C THR A 52 -11.20 13.90 5.10
N GLY A 53 -11.33 15.04 5.79
CA GLY A 53 -11.77 15.11 7.18
C GLY A 53 -10.65 14.84 8.21
N TRP A 54 -9.44 14.49 7.78
CA TRP A 54 -8.29 14.25 8.64
C TRP A 54 -7.27 15.39 8.56
N ARG A 55 -6.86 15.89 9.72
CA ARG A 55 -5.70 16.77 9.84
C ARG A 55 -4.42 15.96 9.62
N VAL A 56 -3.30 16.63 9.41
CA VAL A 56 -1.98 15.99 9.36
C VAL A 56 -1.74 15.12 10.60
N GLN A 57 -2.06 15.61 11.81
CA GLN A 57 -1.92 14.82 13.04
C GLN A 57 -2.77 13.54 13.02
N ASP A 58 -3.96 13.58 12.43
CA ASP A 58 -4.89 12.45 12.40
C ASP A 58 -4.33 11.30 11.54
N VAL A 59 -3.54 11.61 10.50
CA VAL A 59 -2.80 10.61 9.70
C VAL A 59 -1.79 9.87 10.57
N PHE A 60 -1.07 10.55 11.46
CA PHE A 60 -0.15 9.89 12.40
C PHE A 60 -0.90 9.08 13.47
N CYS A 61 -2.08 9.53 13.92
CA CYS A 61 -2.95 8.73 14.78
C CYS A 61 -3.35 7.43 14.11
N HIS A 62 -3.70 7.48 12.82
CA HIS A 62 -4.01 6.28 12.02
C HIS A 62 -2.81 5.33 11.98
N MET A 63 -1.64 5.78 11.52
CA MET A 63 -0.45 4.92 11.42
C MET A 63 -0.06 4.29 12.77
N ALA A 64 -0.21 5.02 13.89
CA ALA A 64 0.04 4.50 15.24
C ALA A 64 -0.97 3.40 15.60
N SER A 65 -2.26 3.65 15.32
CA SER A 65 -3.34 2.71 15.62
C SER A 65 -3.27 1.43 14.78
N VAL A 66 -2.76 1.50 13.56
CA VAL A 66 -2.53 0.31 12.71
C VAL A 66 -1.50 -0.62 13.37
N PHE A 67 -0.37 -0.10 13.84
CA PHE A 67 0.61 -0.93 14.57
C PHE A 67 0.04 -1.51 15.87
N HIS A 68 -0.79 -0.74 16.59
CA HIS A 68 -1.48 -1.20 17.78
C HIS A 68 -2.41 -2.37 17.45
N SER A 69 -3.25 -2.24 16.42
CA SER A 69 -4.19 -3.28 15.99
C SER A 69 -3.52 -4.58 15.53
N ILE A 70 -2.34 -4.50 14.89
CA ILE A 70 -1.55 -5.67 14.51
C ILE A 70 -1.06 -6.45 15.73
N THR A 71 -0.80 -5.76 16.84
CA THR A 71 -0.16 -6.33 18.02
C THR A 71 -1.18 -6.79 19.05
N GLU A 72 -2.16 -5.94 19.35
CA GLU A 72 -3.19 -6.17 20.37
C GLU A 72 -4.58 -5.75 19.84
N PRO A 73 -5.15 -6.49 18.87
CA PRO A 73 -6.40 -6.11 18.21
C PRO A 73 -7.59 -5.95 19.16
N ASP A 74 -7.61 -6.70 20.27
CA ASP A 74 -8.70 -6.65 21.26
C ASP A 74 -8.63 -5.42 22.19
N SER A 75 -7.51 -4.68 22.18
CA SER A 75 -7.29 -3.53 23.07
C SER A 75 -7.49 -2.18 22.38
N ILE A 76 -7.67 -2.16 21.06
CA ILE A 76 -7.89 -0.94 20.30
C ILE A 76 -9.38 -0.69 20.06
N GLU A 77 -9.76 0.59 19.96
CA GLU A 77 -11.11 1.00 19.62
C GLU A 77 -11.45 0.58 18.19
N GLY A 78 -12.66 0.11 17.97
CA GLY A 78 -13.13 -0.42 16.69
C GLY A 78 -13.19 -1.93 16.71
N GLY A 79 -13.52 -2.50 15.61
CA GLY A 79 -13.66 -3.95 15.46
C GLY A 79 -13.35 -4.35 14.02
N ALA A 80 -13.33 -5.65 13.77
CA ALA A 80 -13.27 -6.20 12.43
C ALA A 80 -14.58 -5.88 11.69
N GLY A 81 -14.68 -4.66 11.16
CA GLY A 81 -15.76 -4.25 10.29
C GLY A 81 -15.65 -4.87 8.91
N VAL A 82 -16.52 -4.41 8.02
CA VAL A 82 -16.55 -4.85 6.62
C VAL A 82 -15.78 -3.92 5.68
N ASP A 83 -15.30 -2.79 6.19
CA ASP A 83 -14.64 -1.73 5.43
C ASP A 83 -13.49 -1.12 6.23
N VAL A 84 -12.26 -1.28 5.74
CA VAL A 84 -11.05 -0.83 6.45
C VAL A 84 -10.96 0.69 6.59
N GLU A 85 -11.51 1.45 5.66
CA GLU A 85 -11.55 2.91 5.73
C GLU A 85 -12.46 3.40 6.87
N GLN A 86 -13.64 2.76 7.01
CA GLN A 86 -14.56 3.06 8.12
C GLN A 86 -13.99 2.60 9.46
N ASP A 87 -13.33 1.45 9.48
CA ASP A 87 -12.68 0.92 10.70
C ASP A 87 -11.53 1.83 11.15
N ALA A 88 -10.78 2.42 10.21
CA ALA A 88 -9.71 3.36 10.51
C ALA A 88 -10.19 4.66 11.16
N GLU A 89 -11.41 5.10 10.88
CA GLU A 89 -12.00 6.33 11.44
C GLU A 89 -12.17 6.24 12.96
N VAL A 90 -12.55 5.07 13.49
CA VAL A 90 -12.86 4.91 14.93
C VAL A 90 -11.66 5.21 15.83
N PRO A 91 -10.48 4.60 15.66
CA PRO A 91 -9.31 4.90 16.47
C PRO A 91 -8.77 6.33 16.24
N VAL A 92 -8.93 6.88 15.03
CA VAL A 92 -8.58 8.27 14.74
C VAL A 92 -9.46 9.23 15.53
N GLN A 93 -10.78 9.02 15.57
CA GLN A 93 -11.68 9.86 16.35
C GLN A 93 -11.43 9.76 17.85
N ALA A 94 -11.09 8.59 18.38
CA ALA A 94 -10.72 8.42 19.79
C ALA A 94 -9.49 9.27 20.18
N ARG A 95 -8.58 9.53 19.21
CA ARG A 95 -7.33 10.30 19.38
C ARG A 95 -7.44 11.77 18.96
N LYS A 96 -8.63 12.23 18.58
CA LYS A 96 -8.84 13.58 18.00
C LYS A 96 -8.39 14.74 18.91
N SER A 97 -8.44 14.54 20.22
CA SER A 97 -8.01 15.52 21.22
C SER A 97 -6.58 15.34 21.73
N TRP A 98 -5.85 14.35 21.23
CA TRP A 98 -4.51 14.07 21.69
C TRP A 98 -3.53 15.16 21.29
N THR A 99 -2.52 15.35 22.13
CA THR A 99 -1.37 16.19 21.80
C THR A 99 -0.42 15.40 20.86
N ARG A 100 0.44 16.13 20.15
CA ARG A 100 1.53 15.51 19.35
C ARG A 100 2.32 14.49 20.16
N ASP A 101 2.66 14.83 21.42
CA ASP A 101 3.51 13.99 22.26
C ASP A 101 2.79 12.68 22.66
N GLN A 102 1.48 12.70 22.80
CA GLN A 102 0.68 11.48 23.02
C GLN A 102 0.65 10.59 21.76
N VAL A 103 0.47 11.19 20.59
CA VAL A 103 0.50 10.47 19.32
C VAL A 103 1.89 9.88 19.09
N LEU A 104 2.94 10.64 19.31
CA LEU A 104 4.33 10.17 19.18
C LEU A 104 4.63 9.02 20.16
N ALA A 105 4.17 9.13 21.40
CA ALA A 105 4.37 8.08 22.41
C ALA A 105 3.70 6.77 21.99
N GLU A 106 2.45 6.82 21.52
CA GLU A 106 1.75 5.64 21.01
C GLU A 106 2.47 5.06 19.79
N TYR A 107 2.84 5.89 18.81
CA TYR A 107 3.54 5.45 17.62
C TYR A 107 4.86 4.73 17.97
N LEU A 108 5.66 5.28 18.87
CA LEU A 108 6.92 4.67 19.32
C LEU A 108 6.69 3.37 20.10
N GLU A 109 5.66 3.32 20.94
CA GLU A 109 5.33 2.12 21.70
C GLU A 109 4.95 0.94 20.80
N TRP A 110 4.08 1.20 19.79
CA TRP A 110 3.48 0.12 19.02
C TRP A 110 4.23 -0.21 17.72
N SER A 111 4.99 0.72 17.15
CA SER A 111 5.67 0.47 15.88
C SER A 111 6.75 -0.61 15.97
N ASP A 112 7.55 -0.63 17.03
CA ASP A 112 8.56 -1.68 17.21
C ASP A 112 7.92 -3.06 17.43
N LYS A 113 6.84 -3.12 18.21
CA LYS A 113 6.08 -4.35 18.44
C LYS A 113 5.40 -4.83 17.14
N GLY A 114 4.77 -3.91 16.40
CA GLY A 114 4.13 -4.22 15.13
C GLY A 114 5.12 -4.71 14.08
N ILE A 115 6.28 -4.07 13.95
CA ILE A 115 7.35 -4.52 13.05
C ILE A 115 7.84 -5.93 13.44
N ALA A 116 7.99 -6.21 14.73
CA ALA A 116 8.38 -7.54 15.20
C ALA A 116 7.31 -8.60 14.90
N ALA A 117 6.02 -8.26 15.07
CA ALA A 117 4.91 -9.14 14.71
C ALA A 117 4.87 -9.44 13.20
N LEU A 118 5.04 -8.41 12.36
CA LEU A 118 5.12 -8.56 10.90
C LEU A 118 6.33 -9.40 10.48
N ALA A 119 7.48 -9.23 11.13
CA ALA A 119 8.66 -10.06 10.88
C ALA A 119 8.40 -11.53 11.24
N PHE A 120 7.66 -11.82 12.32
CA PHE A 120 7.24 -13.18 12.67
C PHE A 120 6.26 -13.76 11.64
N MET A 121 5.31 -12.98 11.15
CA MET A 121 4.38 -13.39 10.09
C MET A 121 5.09 -13.71 8.76
N ASN A 122 6.32 -13.24 8.57
CA ASN A 122 7.17 -13.52 7.41
C ASN A 122 8.07 -14.74 7.57
N THR A 123 7.97 -15.47 8.70
CA THR A 123 8.72 -16.73 8.83
C THR A 123 8.19 -17.79 7.87
N PRO A 124 9.02 -18.77 7.44
CA PRO A 124 8.58 -19.79 6.49
C PRO A 124 7.34 -20.57 6.92
N GLU A 125 7.08 -20.67 8.22
CA GLU A 125 5.94 -21.38 8.79
C GLU A 125 4.63 -20.60 8.63
N MET A 126 4.70 -19.26 8.57
CA MET A 126 3.54 -18.36 8.57
C MET A 126 3.31 -17.67 7.22
N ALA A 127 4.37 -17.43 6.48
CA ALA A 127 4.39 -16.55 5.31
C ALA A 127 3.29 -16.81 4.27
N ASP A 128 3.01 -18.08 3.98
CA ASP A 128 2.03 -18.50 2.98
C ASP A 128 0.62 -18.70 3.54
N THR A 129 0.41 -18.46 4.84
CA THR A 129 -0.93 -18.51 5.45
C THR A 129 -1.77 -17.36 4.92
N VAL A 130 -2.87 -17.68 4.26
CA VAL A 130 -3.80 -16.69 3.71
C VAL A 130 -4.78 -16.25 4.78
N ILE A 131 -4.91 -14.95 4.99
CA ILE A 131 -5.84 -14.35 5.94
C ILE A 131 -6.79 -13.38 5.25
N PRO A 132 -8.04 -13.28 5.70
CA PRO A 132 -8.98 -12.27 5.21
C PRO A 132 -8.64 -10.90 5.81
N LEU A 133 -8.68 -9.86 4.97
CA LEU A 133 -8.45 -8.47 5.32
C LEU A 133 -9.66 -7.60 4.92
N SER A 134 -10.85 -7.95 5.42
CA SER A 134 -12.09 -7.22 5.13
C SER A 134 -12.30 -7.01 3.62
N ASN A 135 -12.62 -5.79 3.19
CA ASN A 135 -12.81 -5.42 1.78
C ASN A 135 -11.51 -5.37 0.95
N LEU A 136 -10.34 -5.50 1.58
CA LEU A 136 -9.08 -5.64 0.83
C LEU A 136 -8.90 -7.03 0.21
N GLY A 137 -9.71 -8.02 0.62
CA GLY A 137 -9.63 -9.38 0.13
C GLY A 137 -8.84 -10.30 1.05
N ALA A 138 -8.32 -11.41 0.49
CA ALA A 138 -7.57 -12.41 1.24
C ALA A 138 -6.13 -12.49 0.71
N HIS A 139 -5.17 -12.32 1.59
CA HIS A 139 -3.76 -12.21 1.23
C HIS A 139 -2.89 -13.10 2.11
N PRO A 140 -1.75 -13.61 1.57
CA PRO A 140 -0.77 -14.31 2.39
C PRO A 140 -0.10 -13.37 3.39
N MET A 141 0.20 -13.89 4.57
CA MET A 141 0.75 -13.08 5.68
C MET A 141 2.04 -12.34 5.33
N HIS A 142 2.86 -12.87 4.44
CA HIS A 142 4.09 -12.19 4.02
C HIS A 142 3.84 -10.83 3.33
N LEU A 143 2.66 -10.61 2.74
CA LEU A 143 2.31 -9.32 2.15
C LEU A 143 1.86 -8.27 3.16
N LEU A 144 1.64 -8.62 4.44
CA LEU A 144 1.23 -7.62 5.44
C LEU A 144 2.31 -6.56 5.70
N ALA A 145 3.58 -6.96 5.72
CA ALA A 145 4.67 -5.99 5.82
C ALA A 145 4.67 -5.01 4.64
N ASN A 146 4.38 -5.48 3.42
CA ASN A 146 4.26 -4.66 2.22
C ASN A 146 3.06 -3.70 2.33
N ALA A 147 1.93 -4.17 2.87
CA ALA A 147 0.75 -3.34 3.14
C ALA A 147 1.07 -2.17 4.08
N ILE A 148 1.83 -2.42 5.15
CA ILE A 148 2.18 -1.36 6.11
C ILE A 148 3.27 -0.42 5.55
N VAL A 149 4.17 -0.91 4.69
CA VAL A 149 5.07 -0.03 3.92
C VAL A 149 4.28 0.87 2.98
N PHE A 150 3.30 0.31 2.26
CA PHE A 150 2.40 1.08 1.40
C PHE A 150 1.64 2.16 2.18
N ASP A 151 1.04 1.80 3.31
CA ASP A 151 0.32 2.71 4.21
C ASP A 151 1.21 3.91 4.58
N HIS A 152 2.39 3.66 5.12
CA HIS A 152 3.34 4.72 5.51
C HIS A 152 3.84 5.52 4.31
N TYR A 153 4.23 4.85 3.22
CA TYR A 153 4.75 5.53 2.03
C TYR A 153 3.71 6.49 1.46
N CYS A 154 2.47 6.03 1.33
CA CYS A 154 1.36 6.78 0.78
C CYS A 154 0.99 7.96 1.70
N HIS A 155 0.75 7.68 2.97
CA HIS A 155 0.35 8.69 3.93
C HIS A 155 1.41 9.78 4.12
N LEU A 156 2.67 9.43 4.28
CA LEU A 156 3.71 10.44 4.49
C LEU A 156 3.89 11.35 3.27
N ARG A 157 3.98 10.78 2.06
CA ARG A 157 4.33 11.56 0.85
C ARG A 157 3.14 12.23 0.18
N HIS A 158 2.00 11.56 0.17
CA HIS A 158 0.83 12.08 -0.53
C HIS A 158 -0.15 12.80 0.41
N ASP A 159 -0.47 12.24 1.58
CA ASP A 159 -1.48 12.83 2.44
C ASP A 159 -0.90 13.89 3.38
N VAL A 160 0.19 13.62 4.10
CA VAL A 160 0.92 14.65 4.86
C VAL A 160 1.58 15.62 3.90
N GLY A 161 2.17 15.12 2.80
CA GLY A 161 2.80 15.92 1.76
C GLY A 161 1.88 16.92 1.08
N PHE A 162 0.56 16.71 1.11
CA PHE A 162 -0.44 17.66 0.61
C PHE A 162 -0.38 19.00 1.35
N ALA A 163 -0.20 18.99 2.67
CA ALA A 163 -0.11 20.19 3.50
C ALA A 163 1.32 20.57 3.87
N VAL A 164 2.26 19.61 3.86
CA VAL A 164 3.63 19.76 4.32
C VAL A 164 4.60 19.41 3.18
N PRO A 165 5.05 20.37 2.35
CA PRO A 165 5.82 20.10 1.13
C PRO A 165 7.07 19.22 1.35
N ARG A 166 7.80 19.41 2.47
CA ARG A 166 8.98 18.57 2.77
C ARG A 166 8.66 17.09 2.98
N ALA A 167 7.41 16.74 3.32
CA ALA A 167 6.99 15.35 3.41
C ALA A 167 6.80 14.72 2.01
N ALA A 168 6.31 15.48 1.03
CA ALA A 168 6.24 15.04 -0.36
C ALA A 168 7.63 14.77 -0.98
N GLU A 169 8.68 15.40 -0.44
CA GLU A 169 10.07 15.27 -0.88
C GLU A 169 10.85 14.17 -0.15
N LEU A 170 10.22 13.41 0.76
CA LEU A 170 10.87 12.30 1.44
C LEU A 170 11.48 11.31 0.43
N PRO A 171 12.60 10.63 0.76
CA PRO A 171 13.29 9.71 -0.13
C PRO A 171 12.36 8.66 -0.75
N ARG A 172 12.55 8.40 -2.05
CA ARG A 172 11.80 7.42 -2.84
C ARG A 172 12.64 6.17 -3.04
N ASP A 173 12.91 5.47 -1.94
CA ASP A 173 13.80 4.32 -1.95
C ASP A 173 13.21 3.14 -2.72
N ALA A 174 14.08 2.41 -3.42
CA ALA A 174 13.66 1.23 -4.20
C ALA A 174 13.02 0.14 -3.33
N GLY A 175 13.48 -0.04 -2.09
CA GLY A 175 12.91 -1.00 -1.14
C GLY A 175 11.46 -0.63 -0.74
N ALA A 176 11.25 0.61 -0.34
CA ALA A 176 9.92 1.09 0.06
C ALA A 176 8.95 1.11 -1.14
N LEU A 177 9.37 1.64 -2.29
CA LEU A 177 8.55 1.62 -3.50
C LEU A 177 8.29 0.21 -4.02
N GLY A 178 9.29 -0.70 -3.99
CA GLY A 178 9.11 -2.08 -4.41
C GLY A 178 8.06 -2.81 -3.55
N ALA A 179 8.16 -2.69 -2.23
CA ALA A 179 7.18 -3.27 -1.31
C ALA A 179 5.77 -2.67 -1.51
N THR A 180 5.68 -1.35 -1.69
CA THR A 180 4.43 -0.64 -1.97
C THR A 180 3.79 -1.12 -3.27
N VAL A 181 4.55 -1.18 -4.36
CA VAL A 181 4.07 -1.65 -5.67
C VAL A 181 3.64 -3.11 -5.61
N GLU A 182 4.38 -3.98 -4.91
CA GLU A 182 4.02 -5.38 -4.75
C GLU A 182 2.66 -5.55 -4.06
N TRP A 183 2.41 -4.80 -2.97
CA TRP A 183 1.11 -4.77 -2.32
C TRP A 183 -0.01 -4.29 -3.26
N MET A 184 0.20 -3.18 -3.93
CA MET A 184 -0.80 -2.62 -4.84
C MET A 184 -1.15 -3.59 -5.98
N LEU A 185 -0.14 -4.23 -6.58
CA LEU A 185 -0.35 -5.22 -7.66
C LEU A 185 -1.09 -6.47 -7.16
N ALA A 186 -0.77 -6.95 -5.96
CA ALA A 186 -1.48 -8.07 -5.34
C ALA A 186 -2.95 -7.70 -4.99
N GLY A 187 -3.21 -6.43 -4.71
CA GLY A 187 -4.53 -5.90 -4.41
C GLY A 187 -5.45 -5.75 -5.63
N ILE A 188 -4.92 -5.43 -6.81
CA ILE A 188 -5.73 -5.17 -8.02
C ILE A 188 -6.81 -6.23 -8.25
N PRO A 189 -6.53 -7.55 -8.26
CA PRO A 189 -7.54 -8.57 -8.53
C PRO A 189 -8.74 -8.56 -7.58
N GLN A 190 -8.54 -8.18 -6.34
CA GLN A 190 -9.55 -8.25 -5.28
C GLN A 190 -10.15 -6.88 -4.96
N MET A 191 -9.33 -5.89 -4.67
CA MET A 191 -9.77 -4.53 -4.29
C MET A 191 -10.48 -3.82 -5.45
N CYS A 192 -9.98 -3.98 -6.69
CA CYS A 192 -10.59 -3.38 -7.87
C CYS A 192 -11.70 -4.25 -8.48
N SER A 193 -12.00 -5.43 -7.93
CA SER A 193 -12.95 -6.40 -8.49
C SER A 193 -14.33 -5.80 -8.81
N PRO A 194 -14.96 -4.96 -7.96
CA PRO A 194 -16.27 -4.40 -8.28
C PRO A 194 -16.29 -3.55 -9.55
N ALA A 195 -15.26 -2.71 -9.75
CA ALA A 195 -15.14 -1.85 -10.92
C ALA A 195 -14.68 -2.64 -12.16
N LEU A 196 -13.71 -3.54 -11.98
CA LEU A 196 -13.18 -4.38 -13.06
C LEU A 196 -14.20 -5.40 -13.57
N ALA A 197 -15.17 -5.83 -12.77
CA ALA A 197 -16.25 -6.74 -13.19
C ALA A 197 -17.13 -6.14 -14.29
N THR A 198 -17.24 -4.80 -14.34
CA THR A 198 -18.02 -4.08 -15.34
C THR A 198 -17.16 -3.45 -16.44
N ALA A 199 -15.86 -3.50 -16.32
CA ALA A 199 -14.93 -2.96 -17.29
C ALA A 199 -14.85 -3.87 -18.55
N PRO A 200 -14.49 -3.30 -19.72
CA PRO A 200 -14.17 -4.09 -20.90
C PRO A 200 -13.07 -5.10 -20.61
N ARG A 201 -13.16 -6.29 -21.20
CA ARG A 201 -12.15 -7.35 -21.04
C ARG A 201 -10.89 -7.06 -21.86
N GLN A 202 -10.30 -5.91 -21.63
CA GLN A 202 -9.10 -5.41 -22.31
C GLN A 202 -7.86 -5.67 -21.49
N THR A 203 -6.94 -6.48 -21.98
CA THR A 203 -5.59 -6.64 -21.39
C THR A 203 -4.82 -5.32 -21.49
N LEU A 204 -4.08 -5.00 -20.43
CA LEU A 204 -3.27 -3.80 -20.30
C LEU A 204 -1.86 -4.15 -19.80
N ASN A 205 -0.83 -3.61 -20.43
CA ASN A 205 0.51 -3.59 -19.84
C ASN A 205 0.62 -2.40 -18.89
N LEU A 206 1.07 -2.66 -17.67
CA LEU A 206 1.46 -1.65 -16.69
C LEU A 206 2.99 -1.63 -16.59
N VAL A 207 3.60 -0.52 -16.94
CA VAL A 207 5.04 -0.30 -16.89
C VAL A 207 5.33 0.80 -15.91
N LEU A 208 6.00 0.45 -14.83
CA LEU A 208 6.40 1.39 -13.80
C LEU A 208 7.91 1.63 -13.89
N GLU A 209 8.28 2.88 -14.13
CA GLU A 209 9.67 3.28 -14.28
C GLU A 209 10.27 3.73 -12.95
N GLY A 210 11.61 3.71 -12.88
CA GLY A 210 12.37 4.19 -11.74
C GLY A 210 12.49 3.17 -10.59
N ALA A 211 12.78 3.66 -9.40
CA ALA A 211 12.94 2.84 -8.20
C ALA A 211 11.64 2.07 -7.89
N GLY A 212 11.76 0.78 -7.56
CA GLY A 212 10.62 -0.10 -7.30
C GLY A 212 9.78 -0.46 -8.54
N GLY A 213 10.22 -0.04 -9.73
CA GLY A 213 9.50 -0.27 -10.97
C GLY A 213 9.66 -1.66 -11.56
N GLY A 214 8.93 -1.90 -12.65
CA GLY A 214 8.90 -3.17 -13.39
C GLY A 214 7.84 -3.15 -14.49
N SER A 215 7.48 -4.32 -14.98
CA SER A 215 6.44 -4.46 -16.02
C SER A 215 5.51 -5.61 -15.69
N TRP A 216 4.21 -5.40 -15.83
CA TRP A 216 3.18 -6.38 -15.55
C TRP A 216 2.08 -6.34 -16.61
N VAL A 217 1.43 -7.49 -16.78
CA VAL A 217 0.23 -7.64 -17.57
C VAL A 217 -0.96 -7.68 -16.61
N VAL A 218 -1.88 -6.75 -16.75
CA VAL A 218 -3.17 -6.74 -16.07
C VAL A 218 -4.20 -7.25 -17.06
N ALA A 219 -4.77 -8.42 -16.81
CA ALA A 219 -5.63 -9.11 -17.76
C ALA A 219 -6.87 -9.71 -17.10
N PRO A 220 -8.00 -9.79 -17.85
CA PRO A 220 -9.20 -10.45 -17.36
C PRO A 220 -8.96 -11.97 -17.23
N GLY A 221 -9.16 -12.54 -16.04
CA GLY A 221 -9.19 -13.98 -15.79
C GLY A 221 -10.58 -14.58 -15.87
N GLU A 222 -10.76 -15.82 -15.40
CA GLU A 222 -12.07 -16.51 -15.41
C GLU A 222 -13.01 -15.91 -14.36
N GLU A 223 -12.56 -15.78 -13.13
CA GLU A 223 -13.34 -15.23 -12.00
C GLU A 223 -12.89 -13.81 -11.64
N LEU A 224 -11.60 -13.61 -11.45
CA LEU A 224 -10.98 -12.33 -11.11
C LEU A 224 -9.99 -11.94 -12.20
N TRP A 225 -9.66 -10.66 -12.26
CA TRP A 225 -8.53 -10.18 -13.04
C TRP A 225 -7.22 -10.74 -12.48
N THR A 226 -6.21 -10.78 -13.32
CA THR A 226 -4.87 -11.27 -12.97
C THR A 226 -3.83 -10.20 -13.21
N VAL A 227 -2.77 -10.24 -12.39
CA VAL A 227 -1.59 -9.42 -12.57
C VAL A 227 -0.38 -10.34 -12.62
N THR A 228 0.33 -10.35 -13.74
CA THR A 228 1.48 -11.22 -13.94
C THR A 228 2.69 -10.44 -14.44
N PRO A 229 3.93 -10.76 -14.00
CA PRO A 229 5.13 -10.11 -14.52
C PRO A 229 5.28 -10.30 -16.03
N GLY A 230 5.75 -9.26 -16.72
CA GLY A 230 6.02 -9.29 -18.15
C GLY A 230 5.23 -8.25 -18.93
N ARG A 231 5.18 -8.46 -20.26
CA ARG A 231 4.42 -7.63 -21.23
C ARG A 231 3.79 -8.51 -22.29
N GLU A 232 2.60 -8.10 -22.76
CA GLU A 232 1.93 -8.65 -23.93
C GLU A 232 2.17 -7.71 -25.12
N ALA A 233 2.63 -8.25 -26.27
CA ALA A 233 3.20 -7.47 -27.35
C ALA A 233 2.23 -6.42 -27.96
N ASP A 234 0.96 -6.78 -28.13
CA ASP A 234 -0.04 -5.96 -28.82
C ASP A 234 -1.00 -5.25 -27.85
N ALA A 235 -0.81 -5.40 -26.53
CA ALA A 235 -1.66 -4.77 -25.55
C ALA A 235 -1.34 -3.27 -25.37
N PRO A 236 -2.36 -2.41 -25.15
CA PRO A 236 -2.15 -1.06 -24.69
C PRO A 236 -1.21 -1.02 -23.49
N THR A 237 -0.35 -0.01 -23.43
CA THR A 237 0.69 0.08 -22.41
C THR A 237 0.58 1.40 -21.65
N ALA A 238 0.27 1.32 -20.37
CA ALA A 238 0.33 2.44 -19.43
C ALA A 238 1.73 2.54 -18.83
N ILE A 239 2.40 3.68 -19.05
CA ILE A 239 3.75 3.96 -18.57
C ILE A 239 3.68 5.08 -17.54
N SER A 240 4.14 4.82 -16.33
CA SER A 240 4.19 5.76 -15.22
C SER A 240 5.46 5.54 -14.40
N THR A 241 5.78 6.42 -13.45
CA THR A 241 6.75 6.07 -12.42
C THR A 241 6.08 5.23 -11.32
N ALA A 242 6.85 4.42 -10.60
CA ALA A 242 6.33 3.68 -9.44
C ALA A 242 5.75 4.63 -8.37
N HIS A 243 6.38 5.79 -8.15
CA HIS A 243 5.87 6.81 -7.24
C HIS A 243 4.52 7.40 -7.67
N ASP A 244 4.38 7.74 -8.96
CA ASP A 244 3.13 8.29 -9.47
C ASP A 244 2.01 7.24 -9.48
N PHE A 245 2.36 5.96 -9.68
CA PHE A 245 1.41 4.85 -9.57
C PHE A 245 0.77 4.79 -8.18
N VAL A 246 1.53 5.02 -7.12
CA VAL A 246 0.95 5.11 -5.77
C VAL A 246 -0.14 6.18 -5.71
N SER A 247 0.10 7.35 -6.27
CA SER A 247 -0.86 8.46 -6.26
C SER A 247 -2.11 8.18 -7.10
N TRP A 248 -1.95 7.74 -8.35
CA TRP A 248 -3.11 7.54 -9.19
C TRP A 248 -3.80 6.18 -8.99
N GLY A 249 -3.06 5.15 -8.63
CA GLY A 249 -3.62 3.83 -8.31
C GLY A 249 -4.47 3.81 -7.02
N THR A 250 -4.33 4.85 -6.19
CA THR A 250 -5.15 5.09 -4.99
C THR A 250 -6.14 6.25 -5.17
N GLN A 251 -6.39 6.68 -6.41
CA GLN A 251 -7.31 7.78 -6.76
C GLN A 251 -6.98 9.15 -6.15
N ARG A 252 -5.76 9.36 -5.59
CA ARG A 252 -5.30 10.66 -5.08
C ARG A 252 -5.01 11.65 -6.19
N SER A 253 -4.74 11.16 -7.40
CA SER A 253 -4.66 11.97 -8.61
C SER A 253 -5.21 11.20 -9.81
N PRO A 254 -5.73 11.90 -10.85
CA PRO A 254 -6.10 11.21 -12.08
C PRO A 254 -4.83 10.68 -12.80
N TRP A 255 -4.89 9.44 -13.29
CA TRP A 255 -3.75 8.79 -13.95
C TRP A 255 -3.21 9.59 -15.16
N GLN A 256 -4.07 10.34 -15.86
CA GLN A 256 -3.71 11.16 -17.03
C GLN A 256 -2.65 12.24 -16.74
N LYS A 257 -2.46 12.60 -15.46
CA LYS A 257 -1.45 13.61 -15.08
C LYS A 257 0.00 13.09 -15.19
N SER A 258 0.20 11.79 -15.00
CA SER A 258 1.54 11.22 -14.83
C SER A 258 1.74 9.89 -15.54
N THR A 259 0.80 9.49 -16.40
CA THR A 259 0.83 8.22 -17.14
C THR A 259 0.69 8.48 -18.63
N VAL A 260 1.57 7.86 -19.42
CA VAL A 260 1.47 7.83 -20.88
C VAL A 260 0.81 6.52 -21.30
N LEU A 261 -0.31 6.58 -21.98
CA LEU A 261 -0.97 5.41 -22.55
C LEU A 261 -0.58 5.23 -24.02
N GLN A 262 0.31 4.29 -24.29
CA GLN A 262 0.72 3.92 -25.66
C GLN A 262 -0.24 2.88 -26.24
N ASN A 263 -0.55 3.01 -27.54
CA ASN A 263 -1.53 2.17 -28.25
C ASN A 263 -2.88 2.10 -27.52
N GLY A 264 -3.23 3.20 -26.81
CA GLY A 264 -4.44 3.29 -26.00
C GLY A 264 -5.72 3.34 -26.84
N ASN A 265 -6.79 2.91 -26.21
CA ASN A 265 -8.16 3.01 -26.71
C ASN A 265 -9.11 3.25 -25.51
N ALA A 266 -10.38 3.50 -25.78
CA ALA A 266 -11.38 3.78 -24.76
C ALA A 266 -11.55 2.63 -23.73
N ASP A 267 -11.34 1.40 -24.15
CA ASP A 267 -11.44 0.23 -23.26
C ASP A 267 -10.26 0.20 -22.27
N ALA A 268 -9.04 0.48 -22.72
CA ALA A 268 -7.86 0.59 -21.87
C ALA A 268 -7.98 1.76 -20.88
N GLU A 269 -8.52 2.90 -21.29
CA GLU A 269 -8.81 4.02 -20.39
C GLU A 269 -9.84 3.63 -19.32
N THR A 270 -10.87 2.87 -19.70
CA THR A 270 -11.88 2.36 -18.76
C THR A 270 -11.26 1.41 -17.73
N VAL A 271 -10.35 0.53 -18.15
CA VAL A 271 -9.61 -0.35 -17.24
C VAL A 271 -8.75 0.47 -16.28
N LEU A 272 -7.99 1.46 -16.77
CA LEU A 272 -7.19 2.35 -15.90
C LEU A 272 -8.05 3.10 -14.87
N ASN A 273 -9.22 3.59 -15.30
CA ASN A 273 -10.16 4.27 -14.39
C ASN A 273 -10.76 3.32 -13.34
N ALA A 274 -10.78 2.02 -13.58
CA ALA A 274 -11.28 1.01 -12.66
C ALA A 274 -10.24 0.61 -11.59
N LEU A 275 -8.97 1.00 -11.75
CA LEU A 275 -7.93 0.72 -10.76
C LEU A 275 -8.07 1.68 -9.58
N ASN A 276 -8.39 1.13 -8.43
CA ASN A 276 -8.41 1.81 -7.14
C ASN A 276 -7.94 0.82 -6.08
N VAL A 277 -6.72 1.00 -5.64
CA VAL A 277 -6.07 0.15 -4.63
C VAL A 277 -5.92 0.96 -3.36
N ILE A 278 -6.64 0.58 -2.35
CA ILE A 278 -6.66 1.27 -1.06
C ILE A 278 -5.61 0.68 -0.11
#